data_69e89cfdd8d8f461abbf7f2c52a01ec6
#
_entry.id   69e89cfdd8d8f461abbf7f2c52a01ec6
#
_cell.length_a   1.000
_cell.length_b   1.000
_cell.length_c   1.000
_cell.angle_alpha   90.00
_cell.angle_beta   90.00
_cell.angle_gamma   90.00
#
_symmetry.space_group_name_H-M   'P 1'
#
loop_
_entity.id
_entity.type
_entity.pdbx_description
1 polymer ?
#
loop_
_entity_poly.entity_id
_entity_poly.type
_entity_poly.pdbx_seq_one_letter_code
_entity_poly.pdbx_strand_id
1 'polypeptide(L)'
;MTNVVVKLSARDFVHADLASCGWSGSELHLASVATQLERARLGEVDYLAVCSATDIPVAKGGVDYRVKERVGTLWQLAVHPALQSCGIGTFLVEAAELRIMNRGLRRAELGVEENNPRARALYERLGYVAYDRQPDSWHEQAPDGSLRRYETMCTLMRKELL
;
A
#
# COMPACT_ATOMS: atom_id res chain seq x y z
N MET A 1 27.61 -19.44 5.63
CA MET A 1 26.51 -18.50 6.00
C MET A 1 25.23 -19.30 6.12
N THR A 2 24.53 -19.13 7.20
CA THR A 2 23.24 -19.80 7.41
C THR A 2 22.11 -18.90 6.90
N ASN A 3 21.29 -19.41 6.00
CA ASN A 3 20.13 -18.69 5.49
C ASN A 3 18.87 -19.13 6.22
N VAL A 4 18.03 -18.17 6.56
CA VAL A 4 16.71 -18.43 7.11
C VAL A 4 15.68 -18.06 6.06
N VAL A 5 14.79 -19.00 5.74
CA VAL A 5 13.66 -18.74 4.85
C VAL A 5 12.46 -18.37 5.69
N VAL A 6 11.93 -17.18 5.47
CA VAL A 6 10.73 -16.71 6.14
C VAL A 6 9.54 -16.84 5.20
N LYS A 7 8.54 -17.61 5.60
CA LYS A 7 7.32 -17.77 4.83
C LYS A 7 6.42 -16.55 5.03
N LEU A 8 5.97 -15.96 3.93
CA LEU A 8 5.03 -14.84 3.94
C LEU A 8 3.69 -15.30 3.38
N SER A 9 2.61 -14.71 3.89
CA SER A 9 1.27 -14.87 3.36
C SER A 9 0.56 -13.53 3.27
N ALA A 10 -0.33 -13.40 2.30
CA ALA A 10 -1.18 -12.22 2.16
C ALA A 10 -2.62 -12.59 2.54
N ARG A 11 -3.27 -11.72 3.28
CA ARG A 11 -4.67 -11.85 3.68
C ARG A 11 -5.32 -10.48 3.81
N ASP A 12 -6.63 -10.47 4.03
CA ASP A 12 -7.29 -9.23 4.40
C ASP A 12 -6.74 -8.69 5.72
N PHE A 13 -6.52 -7.39 5.76
CA PHE A 13 -6.20 -6.69 6.98
C PHE A 13 -7.46 -6.61 7.84
N VAL A 14 -7.35 -6.96 9.11
CA VAL A 14 -8.47 -6.92 10.05
C VAL A 14 -8.21 -5.89 11.15
N HIS A 15 -9.28 -5.47 11.83
CA HIS A 15 -9.20 -4.42 12.84
C HIS A 15 -8.17 -4.73 13.95
N ALA A 16 -8.07 -6.00 14.34
CA ALA A 16 -7.11 -6.44 15.35
C ALA A 16 -5.65 -6.20 14.93
N ASP A 17 -5.36 -6.10 13.64
CA ASP A 17 -4.00 -5.85 13.13
C ASP A 17 -3.51 -4.44 13.44
N LEU A 18 -4.40 -3.48 13.68
CA LEU A 18 -4.02 -2.09 13.94
C LEU A 18 -3.05 -1.96 15.11
N ALA A 19 -3.26 -2.74 16.16
CA ALA A 19 -2.40 -2.73 17.36
C ALA A 19 -0.94 -3.11 17.05
N SER A 20 -0.73 -3.93 16.01
CA SER A 20 0.60 -4.41 15.59
C SER A 20 1.24 -3.55 14.51
N CYS A 21 0.56 -2.51 14.02
CA CYS A 21 0.99 -1.71 12.87
C CYS A 21 1.42 -0.28 13.23
N GLY A 22 1.82 -0.03 14.47
CA GLY A 22 2.34 1.26 14.88
C GLY A 22 3.58 1.71 14.08
N TRP A 23 4.28 0.76 13.50
CA TRP A 23 5.41 1.02 12.62
C TRP A 23 5.02 1.70 11.30
N SER A 24 3.76 1.63 10.90
CA SER A 24 3.30 2.10 9.59
C SER A 24 2.92 3.57 9.54
N GLY A 25 2.83 4.25 10.67
CA GLY A 25 2.49 5.66 10.72
C GLY A 25 1.96 6.10 12.08
N SER A 26 1.49 7.35 12.13
CA SER A 26 0.94 7.98 13.32
C SER A 26 -0.44 7.42 13.71
N GLU A 27 -0.95 7.85 14.87
CA GLU A 27 -2.33 7.55 15.27
C GLU A 27 -3.35 8.04 14.25
N LEU A 28 -3.10 9.21 13.64
CA LEU A 28 -3.95 9.74 12.58
C LEU A 28 -3.97 8.79 11.38
N HIS A 29 -2.82 8.26 10.99
CA HIS A 29 -2.72 7.29 9.90
C HIS A 29 -3.49 6.00 10.24
N LEU A 30 -3.31 5.46 11.44
CA LEU A 30 -4.01 4.25 11.87
C LEU A 30 -5.53 4.45 11.93
N ALA A 31 -5.99 5.63 12.32
CA ALA A 31 -7.40 5.98 12.26
C ALA A 31 -7.92 5.99 10.81
N SER A 32 -7.10 6.48 9.87
CA SER A 32 -7.43 6.41 8.44
C SER A 32 -7.53 4.96 7.96
N VAL A 33 -6.61 4.09 8.38
CA VAL A 33 -6.69 2.66 8.05
C VAL A 33 -7.98 2.04 8.58
N ALA A 34 -8.36 2.35 9.82
CA ALA A 34 -9.62 1.86 10.39
C ALA A 34 -10.83 2.28 9.54
N THR A 35 -10.84 3.51 9.01
CA THR A 35 -11.87 3.97 8.08
C THR A 35 -11.88 3.13 6.79
N GLN A 36 -10.70 2.77 6.27
CA GLN A 36 -10.61 1.95 5.07
C GLN A 36 -11.17 0.53 5.28
N LEU A 37 -11.06 -0.01 6.48
CA LEU A 37 -11.65 -1.32 6.78
C LEU A 37 -13.18 -1.29 6.66
N GLU A 38 -13.83 -0.19 7.01
CA GLU A 38 -15.28 -0.03 6.76
C GLU A 38 -15.57 0.01 5.25
N ARG A 39 -14.78 0.69 4.47
CA ARG A 39 -14.90 0.71 3.02
C ARG A 39 -14.67 -0.68 2.43
N ALA A 40 -13.74 -1.46 2.98
CA ALA A 40 -13.50 -2.84 2.57
C ALA A 40 -14.73 -3.71 2.82
N ARG A 41 -15.40 -3.53 3.95
CA ARG A 41 -16.65 -4.24 4.27
C ARG A 41 -17.76 -3.94 3.25
N LEU A 42 -17.76 -2.73 2.70
CA LEU A 42 -18.71 -2.31 1.67
C LEU A 42 -18.29 -2.71 0.23
N GLY A 43 -17.12 -3.34 0.09
CA GLY A 43 -16.60 -3.76 -1.22
C GLY A 43 -15.98 -2.66 -2.06
N GLU A 44 -15.75 -1.48 -1.49
CA GLU A 44 -15.17 -0.33 -2.21
C GLU A 44 -13.66 -0.44 -2.37
N VAL A 45 -13.01 -1.14 -1.46
CA VAL A 45 -11.56 -1.35 -1.44
C VAL A 45 -11.24 -2.78 -1.03
N ASP A 46 -10.05 -3.24 -1.36
CA ASP A 46 -9.38 -4.34 -0.67
C ASP A 46 -8.28 -3.73 0.19
N TYR A 47 -8.14 -4.17 1.43
CA TYR A 47 -7.05 -3.74 2.29
C TYR A 47 -6.31 -4.97 2.81
N LEU A 48 -5.00 -5.05 2.52
CA LEU A 48 -4.22 -6.27 2.67
C LEU A 48 -3.18 -6.14 3.77
N ALA A 49 -2.93 -7.27 4.44
CA ALA A 49 -1.77 -7.48 5.30
C ALA A 49 -0.90 -8.58 4.69
N VAL A 50 0.41 -8.34 4.64
CA VAL A 50 1.40 -9.39 4.41
C VAL A 50 1.95 -9.78 5.77
N CYS A 51 1.84 -11.06 6.10
CA CYS A 51 2.13 -11.56 7.44
C CYS A 51 3.27 -12.55 7.44
N SER A 52 4.01 -12.56 8.55
CA SER A 52 5.00 -13.59 8.88
C SER A 52 4.31 -14.91 9.25
N ALA A 53 5.11 -15.95 9.49
CA ALA A 53 4.60 -17.26 9.92
C ALA A 53 3.82 -17.20 11.24
N THR A 54 4.04 -16.18 12.06
CA THR A 54 3.30 -15.94 13.31
C THR A 54 2.05 -15.09 13.11
N ASP A 55 1.65 -14.85 11.88
CA ASP A 55 0.46 -14.07 11.50
C ASP A 55 0.54 -12.59 11.94
N ILE A 56 1.75 -12.05 12.06
CA ILE A 56 1.98 -10.64 12.39
C ILE A 56 2.20 -9.86 11.10
N PRO A 57 1.47 -8.74 10.87
CA PRO A 57 1.68 -7.92 9.68
C PRO A 57 3.07 -7.31 9.62
N VAL A 58 3.75 -7.51 8.50
CA VAL A 58 5.05 -6.90 8.17
C VAL A 58 4.96 -5.94 7.00
N ALA A 59 3.85 -5.95 6.29
CA ALA A 59 3.52 -4.99 5.26
C ALA A 59 2.00 -4.85 5.17
N LYS A 60 1.55 -3.74 4.63
CA LYS A 60 0.14 -3.48 4.42
C LYS A 60 -0.09 -2.53 3.26
N GLY A 61 -1.27 -2.53 2.73
CA GLY A 61 -1.68 -1.59 1.70
C GLY A 61 -3.04 -1.95 1.13
N GLY A 62 -3.58 -1.03 0.37
CA GLY A 62 -4.91 -1.19 -0.17
C GLY A 62 -5.00 -1.03 -1.68
N VAL A 63 -6.13 -1.44 -2.20
CA VAL A 63 -6.57 -1.18 -3.58
C VAL A 63 -7.92 -0.51 -3.50
N ASP A 64 -8.00 0.71 -4.03
CA ASP A 64 -9.23 1.49 -4.07
C ASP A 64 -9.83 1.38 -5.48
N TYR A 65 -11.07 0.93 -5.54
CA TYR A 65 -11.80 0.76 -6.81
C TYR A 65 -12.74 1.92 -7.12
N ARG A 66 -12.73 2.97 -6.30
CA ARG A 66 -13.60 4.14 -6.44
C ARG A 66 -12.89 5.39 -6.96
N VAL A 67 -11.56 5.35 -7.07
CA VAL A 67 -10.78 6.48 -7.60
C VAL A 67 -11.06 6.66 -9.08
N LYS A 68 -11.01 5.57 -9.86
CA LYS A 68 -11.30 5.55 -11.28
C LYS A 68 -12.12 4.31 -11.61
N GLU A 69 -13.01 4.45 -12.56
CA GLU A 69 -13.83 3.34 -13.06
C GLU A 69 -12.94 2.28 -13.74
N ARG A 70 -13.16 1.02 -13.40
CA ARG A 70 -12.48 -0.16 -13.95
C ARG A 70 -10.97 -0.23 -13.67
N VAL A 71 -10.50 0.48 -12.67
CA VAL A 71 -9.10 0.54 -12.27
C VAL A 71 -8.97 0.24 -10.78
N GLY A 72 -7.99 -0.57 -10.42
CA GLY A 72 -7.57 -0.71 -9.03
C GLY A 72 -6.43 0.27 -8.73
N THR A 73 -6.66 1.21 -7.81
CA THR A 73 -5.65 2.17 -7.41
C THR A 73 -5.00 1.72 -6.11
N LEU A 74 -3.71 1.39 -6.18
CA LEU A 74 -2.92 1.00 -5.01
C LEU A 74 -2.57 2.25 -4.21
N TRP A 75 -2.76 2.19 -2.89
CA TRP A 75 -2.36 3.29 -2.01
C TRP A 75 -2.07 2.80 -0.59
N GLN A 76 -1.47 3.64 0.22
CA GLN A 76 -1.07 3.35 1.60
C GLN A 76 -0.16 2.11 1.73
N LEU A 77 0.64 1.84 0.71
CA LEU A 77 1.58 0.71 0.72
C LEU A 77 2.73 1.01 1.69
N ALA A 78 2.98 0.12 2.61
CA ALA A 78 4.06 0.25 3.58
C ALA A 78 4.64 -1.11 3.95
N VAL A 79 5.97 -1.15 4.09
CA VAL A 79 6.72 -2.31 4.58
C VAL A 79 7.39 -1.92 5.88
N HIS A 80 7.38 -2.83 6.85
CA HIS A 80 8.04 -2.62 8.13
C HIS A 80 9.49 -2.14 7.91
N PRO A 81 9.91 -1.04 8.57
CA PRO A 81 11.23 -0.44 8.31
C PRO A 81 12.40 -1.40 8.45
N ALA A 82 12.33 -2.35 9.38
CA ALA A 82 13.38 -3.34 9.61
C ALA A 82 13.47 -4.39 8.48
N LEU A 83 12.48 -4.48 7.61
CA LEU A 83 12.35 -5.52 6.59
C LEU A 83 12.28 -4.96 5.16
N GLN A 84 12.60 -3.70 4.97
CA GLN A 84 12.67 -3.10 3.65
C GLN A 84 13.81 -3.70 2.83
N SER A 85 13.67 -3.69 1.50
CA SER A 85 14.63 -4.27 0.54
C SER A 85 14.81 -5.79 0.66
N CYS A 86 13.80 -6.48 1.19
CA CYS A 86 13.78 -7.94 1.29
C CYS A 86 12.80 -8.61 0.33
N GLY A 87 12.25 -7.86 -0.63
CA GLY A 87 11.26 -8.39 -1.58
C GLY A 87 9.82 -8.37 -1.07
N ILE A 88 9.56 -7.88 0.13
CA ILE A 88 8.22 -7.86 0.72
C ILE A 88 7.30 -6.88 -0.02
N GLY A 89 7.83 -5.72 -0.43
CA GLY A 89 7.07 -4.76 -1.24
C GLY A 89 6.61 -5.35 -2.56
N THR A 90 7.45 -6.12 -3.22
CA THR A 90 7.08 -6.86 -4.44
C THR A 90 5.95 -7.84 -4.16
N PHE A 91 6.05 -8.61 -3.09
CA PHE A 91 5.00 -9.56 -2.69
C PHE A 91 3.66 -8.85 -2.42
N LEU A 92 3.70 -7.71 -1.73
CA LEU A 92 2.50 -6.92 -1.46
C LEU A 92 1.84 -6.42 -2.74
N VAL A 93 2.62 -5.86 -3.67
CA VAL A 93 2.08 -5.35 -4.94
C VAL A 93 1.48 -6.48 -5.77
N GLU A 94 2.17 -7.62 -5.86
CA GLU A 94 1.64 -8.79 -6.58
C GLU A 94 0.34 -9.32 -5.96
N ALA A 95 0.23 -9.33 -4.63
CA ALA A 95 -1.00 -9.71 -3.94
C ALA A 95 -2.14 -8.73 -4.25
N ALA A 96 -1.84 -7.43 -4.30
CA ALA A 96 -2.81 -6.41 -4.68
C ALA A 96 -3.26 -6.57 -6.14
N GLU A 97 -2.34 -6.82 -7.05
CA GLU A 97 -2.64 -7.07 -8.47
C GLU A 97 -3.56 -8.28 -8.63
N LEU A 98 -3.33 -9.34 -7.86
CA LEU A 98 -4.19 -10.52 -7.88
C LEU A 98 -5.62 -10.17 -7.45
N ARG A 99 -5.79 -9.31 -6.45
CA ARG A 99 -7.12 -8.85 -6.03
C ARG A 99 -7.83 -8.08 -7.13
N ILE A 100 -7.11 -7.24 -7.87
CA ILE A 100 -7.66 -6.50 -9.01
C ILE A 100 -8.14 -7.47 -10.09
N MET A 101 -7.31 -8.45 -10.44
CA MET A 101 -7.65 -9.46 -11.44
C MET A 101 -8.84 -10.32 -11.01
N ASN A 102 -8.92 -10.68 -9.74
CA ASN A 102 -10.04 -11.46 -9.21
C ASN A 102 -11.38 -10.71 -9.28
N ARG A 103 -11.36 -9.40 -9.39
CA ARG A 103 -12.56 -8.58 -9.65
C ARG A 103 -12.89 -8.44 -11.14
N GLY A 104 -12.12 -9.08 -12.01
CA GLY A 104 -12.28 -8.97 -13.46
C GLY A 104 -11.73 -7.69 -14.05
N LEU A 105 -10.90 -6.96 -13.32
CA LEU A 105 -10.24 -5.74 -13.77
C LEU A 105 -8.82 -6.06 -14.28
N ARG A 106 -8.31 -5.20 -15.16
CA ARG A 106 -7.02 -5.45 -15.82
C ARG A 106 -6.05 -4.28 -15.71
N ARG A 107 -6.38 -3.27 -14.93
CA ARG A 107 -5.49 -2.11 -14.77
C ARG A 107 -5.25 -1.79 -13.31
N ALA A 108 -3.98 -1.67 -12.98
CA ALA A 108 -3.50 -1.16 -11.70
C ALA A 108 -2.87 0.21 -11.92
N GLU A 109 -3.17 1.16 -11.04
CA GLU A 109 -2.57 2.48 -11.03
C GLU A 109 -2.11 2.84 -9.62
N LEU A 110 -1.17 3.76 -9.54
CA LEU A 110 -0.68 4.30 -8.27
C LEU A 110 -0.06 5.68 -8.48
N GLY A 111 0.08 6.43 -7.40
CA GLY A 111 0.86 7.65 -7.35
C GLY A 111 2.07 7.45 -6.48
N VAL A 112 3.22 7.91 -6.92
CA VAL A 112 4.46 7.88 -6.15
C VAL A 112 5.01 9.30 -6.03
N GLU A 113 5.39 9.71 -4.81
CA GLU A 113 5.96 11.03 -4.60
C GLU A 113 7.28 11.16 -5.37
N GLU A 114 7.48 12.32 -5.99
CA GLU A 114 8.71 12.58 -6.76
C GLU A 114 9.98 12.53 -5.89
N ASN A 115 9.84 12.77 -4.58
CA ASN A 115 10.94 12.67 -3.62
C ASN A 115 11.19 11.25 -3.12
N ASN A 116 10.53 10.24 -3.69
CA ASN A 116 10.71 8.83 -3.32
C ASN A 116 11.20 8.00 -4.52
N PRO A 117 12.45 8.18 -4.96
CA PRO A 117 12.97 7.48 -6.13
C PRO A 117 13.09 5.97 -5.90
N ARG A 118 13.24 5.52 -4.66
CA ARG A 118 13.32 4.10 -4.31
C ARG A 118 12.00 3.38 -4.59
N ALA A 119 10.88 3.95 -4.19
CA ALA A 119 9.57 3.39 -4.48
C ALA A 119 9.30 3.39 -5.99
N ARG A 120 9.62 4.47 -6.66
CA ARG A 120 9.49 4.55 -8.13
C ARG A 120 10.28 3.43 -8.82
N ALA A 121 11.52 3.21 -8.41
CA ALA A 121 12.35 2.14 -8.97
C ALA A 121 11.72 0.75 -8.78
N LEU A 122 11.12 0.50 -7.62
CA LEU A 122 10.39 -0.73 -7.36
C LEU A 122 9.22 -0.89 -8.36
N TYR A 123 8.40 0.13 -8.51
CA TYR A 123 7.23 0.05 -9.40
C TYR A 123 7.65 -0.12 -10.86
N GLU A 124 8.71 0.56 -11.30
CA GLU A 124 9.26 0.38 -12.64
C GLU A 124 9.71 -1.07 -12.87
N ARG A 125 10.40 -1.68 -11.90
CA ARG A 125 10.79 -3.11 -11.99
C ARG A 125 9.57 -4.03 -12.09
N LEU A 126 8.46 -3.66 -11.49
CA LEU A 126 7.22 -4.45 -11.53
C LEU A 126 6.37 -4.20 -12.77
N GLY A 127 6.84 -3.34 -13.68
CA GLY A 127 6.18 -3.08 -14.96
C GLY A 127 5.27 -1.87 -15.00
N TYR A 128 5.28 -1.05 -13.97
CA TYR A 128 4.53 0.22 -13.97
C TYR A 128 5.24 1.27 -14.82
N VAL A 129 4.48 2.03 -15.56
CA VAL A 129 4.96 3.09 -16.46
C VAL A 129 4.35 4.41 -16.05
N ALA A 130 5.18 5.44 -15.92
CA ALA A 130 4.71 6.78 -15.65
C ALA A 130 3.88 7.32 -16.83
N TYR A 131 2.74 7.95 -16.54
CA TYR A 131 1.87 8.49 -17.58
C TYR A 131 1.41 9.92 -17.30
N ASP A 132 1.50 10.38 -16.07
CA ASP A 132 1.07 11.72 -15.70
C ASP A 132 1.75 12.17 -14.42
N ARG A 133 1.47 13.38 -14.02
CA ARG A 133 2.03 14.04 -12.86
C ARG A 133 0.95 14.91 -12.25
N GLN A 134 0.74 14.85 -10.93
CA GLN A 134 -0.25 15.69 -10.28
C GLN A 134 0.16 16.06 -8.86
N PRO A 135 -0.26 17.24 -8.37
CA PRO A 135 -0.09 17.59 -6.97
C PRO A 135 -1.01 16.72 -6.09
N ASP A 136 -0.53 16.44 -4.90
CA ASP A 136 -1.31 15.76 -3.88
C ASP A 136 -1.05 16.42 -2.52
N SER A 137 -1.98 16.26 -1.62
CA SER A 137 -1.84 16.79 -0.26
C SER A 137 -2.68 15.98 0.72
N TRP A 138 -2.20 15.93 1.95
CA TRP A 138 -2.93 15.32 3.05
C TRP A 138 -2.52 15.96 4.37
N HIS A 139 -3.27 15.68 5.42
CA HIS A 139 -2.87 16.08 6.76
C HIS A 139 -2.01 15.01 7.38
N GLU A 140 -0.93 15.44 8.02
CA GLU A 140 -0.07 14.55 8.80
C GLU A 140 0.05 15.05 10.22
N GLN A 141 0.39 14.14 11.14
CA GLN A 141 0.56 14.45 12.54
C GLN A 141 2.04 14.67 12.83
N ALA A 142 2.36 15.85 13.38
CA ALA A 142 3.71 16.18 13.83
C ALA A 142 4.03 15.40 15.13
N PRO A 143 5.34 15.29 15.51
CA PRO A 143 5.73 14.60 16.74
C PRO A 143 5.09 15.15 18.02
N ASP A 144 4.70 16.45 18.03
CA ASP A 144 4.00 17.08 19.14
C ASP A 144 2.48 16.82 19.14
N GLY A 145 1.99 16.03 18.16
CA GLY A 145 0.56 15.73 18.00
C GLY A 145 -0.22 16.73 17.18
N SER A 146 0.36 17.87 16.80
CA SER A 146 -0.31 18.87 15.96
C SER A 146 -0.52 18.36 14.53
N LEU A 147 -1.59 18.83 13.89
CA LEU A 147 -1.88 18.53 12.49
C LEU A 147 -1.24 19.58 11.61
N ARG A 148 -0.65 19.14 10.51
CA ARG A 148 -0.14 20.03 9.47
C ARG A 148 -0.52 19.49 8.10
N ARG A 149 -0.67 20.40 7.14
CA ARG A 149 -0.89 20.01 5.75
C ARG A 149 0.45 19.71 5.09
N TYR A 150 0.54 18.53 4.51
CA TYR A 150 1.68 18.11 3.68
C TYR A 150 1.29 18.22 2.21
N GLU A 151 2.12 18.88 1.42
CA GLU A 151 1.93 19.03 -0.02
C GLU A 151 3.09 18.41 -0.76
N THR A 152 2.80 17.72 -1.84
CA THR A 152 3.79 17.01 -2.64
C THR A 152 3.37 16.94 -4.10
N MET A 153 4.31 16.54 -4.94
CA MET A 153 4.05 16.23 -6.34
C MET A 153 4.24 14.74 -6.56
N CYS A 154 3.26 14.09 -7.17
CA CYS A 154 3.28 12.67 -7.45
C CYS A 154 3.41 12.39 -8.94
N THR A 155 4.19 11.37 -9.27
CA THR A 155 4.17 10.73 -10.58
C THR A 155 3.08 9.67 -10.56
N LEU A 156 2.17 9.72 -11.52
CA LEU A 156 1.14 8.69 -11.69
C LEU A 156 1.69 7.60 -12.59
N MET A 157 1.55 6.37 -12.15
CA MET A 157 2.03 5.19 -12.87
C MET A 157 0.91 4.18 -13.05
N ARG A 158 0.99 3.41 -14.12
CA ARG A 158 0.00 2.38 -14.44
C ARG A 158 0.62 1.12 -15.02
N LYS A 159 -0.10 0.02 -14.88
CA LYS A 159 0.26 -1.29 -15.40
C LYS A 159 -0.98 -2.01 -15.90
N GLU A 160 -0.90 -2.58 -17.11
CA GLU A 160 -1.92 -3.51 -17.60
C GLU A 160 -1.64 -4.90 -17.03
N LEU A 161 -2.66 -5.50 -16.45
CA LEU A 161 -2.58 -6.85 -15.86
C LEU A 161 -3.10 -7.88 -16.87
N LEU A 162 -2.39 -8.95 -16.98
CA LEU A 162 -2.71 -10.03 -17.93
C LEU A 162 -3.56 -11.13 -17.28
#